data_99577785cc9b56da48473514ea11ca6c
#
_entry.id   99577785cc9b56da48473514ea11ca6c
#
_cell.length_a   1.000
_cell.length_b   1.000
_cell.length_c   1.000
_cell.angle_alpha   90.00
_cell.angle_beta   90.00
_cell.angle_gamma   90.00
#
_symmetry.space_group_name_H-M   'P 1'
#
loop_
_entity.id
_entity.type
_entity.pdbx_description
1 polymer ?
#
loop_
_entity_poly.entity_id
_entity_poly.type
_entity_poly.pdbx_seq_one_letter_code
_entity_poly.pdbx_strand_id
1 'polypeptide(L)'
;MKKIAIQHIPDSNYAYAISEDKFVIRLRVARNDDISEIFVEYGCKYSFYTKENRKLKQMSIKYEDDLYSYYEVELELEDPRLGYIFVIVSNGKKYFYSEQGIEETFDYEKAFYTYFQYAHINKIDIIKEVEWFKKAVFYQIFIDRFNRGSYKKDTS
;
A
#
# COMPACT_ATOMS: atom_id res chain seq x y z
N MET A 1 14.90 0.13 15.67
CA MET A 1 13.64 0.22 14.90
C MET A 1 12.62 1.09 15.62
N LYS A 2 12.12 2.11 14.96
CA LYS A 2 11.11 3.06 15.51
C LYS A 2 9.70 2.58 15.16
N LYS A 3 9.15 1.68 15.98
CA LYS A 3 7.85 1.02 15.71
C LYS A 3 6.71 2.00 15.39
N ILE A 4 6.65 3.15 16.04
CA ILE A 4 5.60 4.18 15.84
C ILE A 4 5.60 4.80 14.42
N ALA A 5 6.73 4.74 13.71
CA ALA A 5 6.85 5.28 12.37
C ALA A 5 6.47 4.27 11.28
N ILE A 6 6.36 2.98 11.65
CA ILE A 6 5.96 1.91 10.74
C ILE A 6 4.47 2.00 10.52
N GLN A 7 4.08 2.17 9.26
CA GLN A 7 2.67 2.30 8.88
C GLN A 7 2.38 1.58 7.58
N HIS A 8 1.29 0.85 7.61
CA HIS A 8 0.64 0.26 6.45
C HIS A 8 -0.88 0.40 6.60
N ILE A 9 -1.57 0.51 5.48
CA ILE A 9 -3.03 0.50 5.37
C ILE A 9 -3.35 -0.50 4.27
N PRO A 10 -4.20 -1.53 4.52
CA PRO A 10 -4.52 -2.54 3.50
C PRO A 10 -5.50 -2.02 2.43
N ASP A 11 -5.32 -0.78 2.02
CA ASP A 11 -6.15 -0.06 1.06
C ASP A 11 -5.41 1.18 0.50
N SER A 12 -6.05 1.91 -0.42
CA SER A 12 -5.62 3.19 -0.96
C SER A 12 -4.27 3.09 -1.70
N ASN A 13 -3.37 4.03 -1.48
CA ASN A 13 -2.04 4.04 -2.09
C ASN A 13 -1.01 3.14 -1.39
N TYR A 14 -1.39 2.42 -0.34
CA TYR A 14 -0.55 1.45 0.36
C TYR A 14 -0.80 0.01 -0.11
N ALA A 15 -1.98 -0.29 -0.63
CA ALA A 15 -2.34 -1.63 -1.09
C ALA A 15 -3.38 -1.53 -2.21
N TYR A 16 -2.97 -1.81 -3.45
CA TYR A 16 -3.84 -1.67 -4.61
C TYR A 16 -3.49 -2.64 -5.74
N ALA A 17 -4.52 -3.03 -6.50
CA ALA A 17 -4.38 -3.85 -7.68
C ALA A 17 -4.02 -3.00 -8.91
N ILE A 18 -3.07 -3.46 -9.72
CA ILE A 18 -2.75 -2.90 -11.05
C ILE A 18 -3.28 -3.77 -12.18
N SER A 19 -3.52 -5.05 -11.91
CA SER A 19 -4.24 -6.00 -12.77
C SER A 19 -4.92 -7.06 -11.90
N GLU A 20 -5.62 -8.01 -12.50
CA GLU A 20 -6.29 -9.10 -11.77
C GLU A 20 -5.32 -10.01 -11.01
N ASP A 21 -4.08 -10.09 -11.49
CA ASP A 21 -3.01 -10.94 -11.00
C ASP A 21 -1.82 -10.18 -10.41
N LYS A 22 -1.85 -8.82 -10.42
CA LYS A 22 -0.77 -7.99 -9.91
C LYS A 22 -1.25 -7.00 -8.86
N PHE A 23 -0.55 -7.00 -7.74
CA PHE A 23 -0.90 -6.20 -6.58
C PHE A 23 0.34 -5.47 -6.02
N VAL A 24 0.18 -4.21 -5.69
CA VAL A 24 1.24 -3.39 -5.09
C VAL A 24 1.00 -3.24 -3.60
N ILE A 25 2.04 -3.48 -2.81
CA ILE A 25 2.05 -3.26 -1.36
C ILE A 25 3.15 -2.27 -1.01
N ARG A 26 2.81 -1.31 -0.17
CA ARG A 26 3.72 -0.28 0.33
C ARG A 26 3.77 -0.29 1.86
N LEU A 27 4.96 -0.08 2.41
CA LEU A 27 5.20 0.09 3.84
C LEU A 27 6.00 1.37 4.07
N ARG A 28 5.56 2.22 4.99
CA ARG A 28 6.29 3.39 5.44
C ARG A 28 7.06 3.06 6.72
N VAL A 29 8.31 3.49 6.80
CA VAL A 29 9.16 3.39 7.99
C VAL A 29 9.86 4.73 8.23
N ALA A 30 10.45 4.95 9.42
CA ALA A 30 11.26 6.14 9.64
C ALA A 30 12.51 6.11 8.73
N ARG A 31 12.85 7.27 8.18
CA ARG A 31 14.11 7.43 7.45
C ARG A 31 15.29 7.18 8.38
N ASN A 32 16.34 6.55 7.89
CA ASN A 32 17.53 6.19 8.66
C ASN A 32 17.25 5.37 9.93
N ASP A 33 16.24 4.47 9.87
CA ASP A 33 16.00 3.50 10.93
C ASP A 33 16.95 2.28 10.81
N ASP A 34 17.17 1.57 11.92
CA ASP A 34 17.99 0.35 11.98
C ASP A 34 17.28 -0.86 11.35
N ILE A 35 16.71 -0.68 10.16
CA ILE A 35 16.05 -1.74 9.39
C ILE A 35 16.98 -2.14 8.24
N SER A 36 17.39 -3.41 8.23
CA SER A 36 18.26 -3.94 7.20
C SER A 36 17.49 -4.49 6.00
N GLU A 37 16.36 -5.16 6.24
CA GLU A 37 15.56 -5.79 5.19
C GLU A 37 14.08 -5.79 5.58
N ILE A 38 13.23 -5.71 4.57
CA ILE A 38 11.78 -5.86 4.71
C ILE A 38 11.29 -6.84 3.64
N PHE A 39 10.46 -7.78 4.07
CA PHE A 39 9.81 -8.73 3.18
C PHE A 39 8.30 -8.67 3.39
N VAL A 40 7.55 -9.01 2.35
CA VAL A 40 6.14 -9.39 2.45
C VAL A 40 6.05 -10.90 2.34
N GLU A 41 5.44 -11.54 3.32
CA GLU A 41 5.00 -12.92 3.25
C GLU A 41 3.51 -12.92 2.88
N TYR A 42 3.15 -13.59 1.79
CA TYR A 42 1.83 -13.48 1.16
C TYR A 42 1.33 -14.79 0.58
N GLY A 43 0.03 -14.90 0.42
CA GLY A 43 -0.64 -16.06 -0.18
C GLY A 43 -2.16 -15.88 -0.25
N CYS A 44 -2.88 -16.93 -0.64
CA CYS A 44 -4.33 -16.91 -0.58
C CYS A 44 -4.78 -16.82 0.89
N LYS A 45 -5.66 -15.86 1.19
CA LYS A 45 -6.11 -15.61 2.56
C LYS A 45 -6.73 -16.82 3.27
N TYR A 46 -7.32 -17.75 2.55
CA TYR A 46 -7.93 -18.94 3.12
C TYR A 46 -6.95 -20.07 3.44
N SER A 47 -5.76 -20.01 2.87
CA SER A 47 -4.71 -21.02 3.11
C SER A 47 -3.41 -20.41 3.62
N PHE A 48 -3.43 -19.16 4.06
CA PHE A 48 -2.25 -18.43 4.52
C PHE A 48 -1.58 -19.07 5.76
N TYR A 49 -2.34 -19.78 6.58
CA TYR A 49 -1.81 -20.55 7.72
C TYR A 49 -0.89 -21.70 7.28
N THR A 50 -1.02 -22.22 6.06
CA THR A 50 -0.20 -23.32 5.53
C THR A 50 1.11 -22.77 4.95
N LYS A 51 2.24 -23.28 5.43
CA LYS A 51 3.58 -22.76 5.08
C LYS A 51 3.86 -22.86 3.56
N GLU A 52 3.46 -23.97 2.94
CA GLU A 52 3.68 -24.27 1.52
C GLU A 52 2.92 -23.29 0.61
N ASN A 53 1.87 -22.67 1.11
CA ASN A 53 1.03 -21.74 0.35
C ASN A 53 1.47 -20.27 0.52
N ARG A 54 2.54 -20.02 1.29
CA ARG A 54 3.09 -18.68 1.47
C ARG A 54 4.31 -18.48 0.60
N LYS A 55 4.36 -17.31 0.00
CA LYS A 55 5.51 -16.81 -0.75
C LYS A 55 6.14 -15.66 0.02
N LEU A 56 7.44 -15.52 -0.08
CA LEU A 56 8.19 -14.42 0.52
C LEU A 56 8.80 -13.57 -0.59
N LYS A 57 8.57 -12.25 -0.56
CA LYS A 57 9.14 -11.32 -1.53
C LYS A 57 9.75 -10.12 -0.82
N GLN A 58 11.00 -9.79 -1.18
CA GLN A 58 11.71 -8.65 -0.61
C GLN A 58 11.15 -7.34 -1.17
N MET A 59 11.02 -6.35 -0.28
CA MET A 59 10.64 -5.00 -0.62
C MET A 59 11.87 -4.14 -0.88
N SER A 60 11.73 -3.13 -1.72
CA SER A 60 12.77 -2.13 -1.98
C SER A 60 12.26 -0.72 -1.72
N ILE A 61 13.16 0.19 -1.40
CA ILE A 61 12.82 1.61 -1.25
C ILE A 61 12.39 2.16 -2.61
N LYS A 62 11.19 2.69 -2.68
CA LYS A 62 10.64 3.32 -3.88
C LYS A 62 10.91 4.82 -3.91
N TYR A 63 10.72 5.47 -2.78
CA TYR A 63 11.01 6.88 -2.57
C TYR A 63 11.20 7.19 -1.09
N GLU A 64 11.74 8.36 -0.81
CA GLU A 64 11.97 8.86 0.55
C GLU A 64 11.58 10.34 0.62
N ASP A 65 11.12 10.76 1.77
CA ASP A 65 10.99 12.18 2.14
C ASP A 65 11.95 12.51 3.30
N ASP A 66 11.80 13.68 3.91
CA ASP A 66 12.68 14.11 4.98
C ASP A 66 12.57 13.26 6.26
N LEU A 67 11.42 12.59 6.47
CA LEU A 67 11.09 11.86 7.70
C LEU A 67 10.99 10.35 7.49
N TYR A 68 10.61 9.90 6.27
CA TYR A 68 10.22 8.52 6.02
C TYR A 68 10.87 7.94 4.77
N SER A 69 11.06 6.62 4.80
CA SER A 69 11.34 5.78 3.64
C SER A 69 10.12 4.92 3.34
N TYR A 70 9.78 4.83 2.05
CA TYR A 70 8.63 4.07 1.56
C TYR A 70 9.12 2.87 0.76
N TYR A 71 8.93 1.70 1.33
CA TYR A 71 9.23 0.42 0.70
C TYR A 71 8.04 -0.04 -0.10
N GLU A 72 8.30 -0.60 -1.27
CA GLU A 72 7.26 -1.08 -2.19
C GLU A 72 7.65 -2.43 -2.79
N VAL A 73 6.64 -3.23 -3.09
CA VAL A 73 6.79 -4.47 -3.83
C VAL A 73 5.55 -4.70 -4.70
N GLU A 74 5.75 -5.15 -5.93
CA GLU A 74 4.70 -5.69 -6.78
C GLU A 74 4.64 -7.20 -6.58
N LEU A 75 3.46 -7.73 -6.29
CA LEU A 75 3.19 -9.15 -6.11
C LEU A 75 2.50 -9.72 -7.36
N GLU A 76 2.86 -10.95 -7.73
CA GLU A 76 2.12 -11.74 -8.70
C GLU A 76 1.26 -12.75 -7.93
N LEU A 77 -0.04 -12.71 -8.17
CA LEU A 77 -1.03 -13.47 -7.44
C LEU A 77 -1.62 -14.59 -8.31
N GLU A 78 -1.71 -15.78 -7.76
CA GLU A 78 -2.42 -16.91 -8.36
C GLU A 78 -3.91 -16.90 -7.99
N ASP A 79 -4.24 -16.26 -6.87
CA ASP A 79 -5.60 -16.12 -6.34
C ASP A 79 -5.87 -14.63 -6.02
N PRO A 80 -7.00 -14.07 -6.44
CA PRO A 80 -7.33 -12.66 -6.20
C PRO A 80 -7.64 -12.32 -4.73
N ARG A 81 -7.60 -13.32 -3.83
CA ARG A 81 -7.89 -13.20 -2.39
C ARG A 81 -6.60 -13.24 -1.60
N LEU A 82 -6.07 -12.08 -1.30
CA LEU A 82 -4.75 -11.91 -0.71
C LEU A 82 -4.79 -11.86 0.82
N GLY A 83 -3.92 -12.64 1.46
CA GLY A 83 -3.51 -12.49 2.86
C GLY A 83 -2.01 -12.23 2.92
N TYR A 84 -1.54 -11.36 3.82
CA TYR A 84 -0.13 -11.04 3.93
C TYR A 84 0.25 -10.45 5.29
N ILE A 85 1.54 -10.52 5.60
CA ILE A 85 2.18 -9.85 6.73
C ILE A 85 3.53 -9.29 6.26
N PHE A 86 4.08 -8.36 7.03
CA PHE A 86 5.45 -7.90 6.81
C PHE A 86 6.41 -8.61 7.76
N VAL A 87 7.56 -8.99 7.24
CA VAL A 87 8.69 -9.49 8.01
C VAL A 87 9.79 -8.44 7.95
N ILE A 88 10.09 -7.82 9.07
CA ILE A 88 11.05 -6.72 9.19
C ILE A 88 12.28 -7.23 9.93
N VAL A 89 13.44 -7.05 9.34
CA VAL A 89 14.72 -7.40 9.97
C VAL A 89 15.38 -6.12 10.48
N SER A 90 15.62 -6.07 11.79
CA SER A 90 16.25 -4.92 12.47
C SER A 90 17.21 -5.43 13.53
N ASN A 91 18.48 -4.95 13.49
CA ASN A 91 19.54 -5.35 14.41
C ASN A 91 19.70 -6.87 14.53
N GLY A 92 19.58 -7.61 13.42
CA GLY A 92 19.69 -9.07 13.36
C GLY A 92 18.50 -9.84 13.92
N LYS A 93 17.44 -9.16 14.35
CA LYS A 93 16.18 -9.77 14.83
C LYS A 93 15.09 -9.62 13.78
N LYS A 94 14.18 -10.60 13.73
CA LYS A 94 12.97 -10.56 12.92
C LYS A 94 11.79 -10.07 13.74
N TYR A 95 10.98 -9.23 13.10
CA TYR A 95 9.70 -8.74 13.61
C TYR A 95 8.63 -8.98 12.57
N PHE A 96 7.44 -9.31 13.04
CA PHE A 96 6.28 -9.57 12.20
C PHE A 96 5.28 -8.42 12.41
N TYR A 97 4.88 -7.76 11.32
CA TYR A 97 3.88 -6.71 11.38
C TYR A 97 2.59 -7.17 10.69
N SER A 98 1.54 -7.17 11.46
CA SER A 98 0.18 -7.57 11.07
C SER A 98 -0.83 -6.51 11.53
N GLU A 99 -2.13 -6.76 11.38
CA GLU A 99 -3.18 -5.87 11.89
C GLU A 99 -3.14 -5.70 13.42
N GLN A 100 -2.57 -6.64 14.16
CA GLN A 100 -2.38 -6.53 15.61
C GLN A 100 -1.17 -5.68 16.02
N GLY A 101 -0.36 -5.27 15.06
CA GLY A 101 0.86 -4.51 15.31
C GLY A 101 2.13 -5.31 15.07
N ILE A 102 3.22 -4.90 15.76
CA ILE A 102 4.57 -5.45 15.53
C ILE A 102 4.99 -6.32 16.71
N GLU A 103 5.21 -7.59 16.40
CA GLU A 103 5.56 -8.65 17.37
C GLU A 103 6.87 -9.35 16.99
N GLU A 104 7.54 -10.02 17.94
CA GLU A 104 8.76 -10.81 17.69
C GLU A 104 8.45 -12.23 17.19
N THR A 105 7.22 -12.66 17.33
CA THR A 105 6.74 -13.97 16.87
C THR A 105 5.38 -13.81 16.21
N PHE A 106 5.05 -14.67 15.27
CA PHE A 106 3.73 -14.72 14.64
C PHE A 106 3.22 -16.15 14.59
N ASP A 107 2.08 -16.41 15.22
CA ASP A 107 1.43 -17.71 15.25
C ASP A 107 0.42 -17.84 14.13
N TYR A 108 0.82 -18.42 13.02
CA TYR A 108 0.00 -18.56 11.81
C TYR A 108 -1.28 -19.39 12.03
N GLU A 109 -1.29 -20.33 12.95
CA GLU A 109 -2.44 -21.19 13.22
C GLU A 109 -3.53 -20.46 14.03
N LYS A 110 -3.10 -19.62 14.97
CA LYS A 110 -4.02 -18.84 15.82
C LYS A 110 -4.38 -17.48 15.21
N ALA A 111 -3.58 -17.02 14.28
CA ALA A 111 -3.66 -15.69 13.71
C ALA A 111 -4.62 -15.57 12.52
N PHE A 112 -5.59 -16.46 12.39
CA PHE A 112 -6.46 -16.58 11.19
C PHE A 112 -7.13 -15.26 10.73
N TYR A 113 -7.24 -14.26 11.61
CA TYR A 113 -7.85 -12.96 11.29
C TYR A 113 -6.91 -11.76 11.55
N THR A 114 -5.64 -11.99 11.86
CA THR A 114 -4.72 -10.93 12.28
C THR A 114 -3.72 -10.51 11.21
N TYR A 115 -3.60 -11.25 10.13
CA TYR A 115 -2.85 -10.82 8.96
C TYR A 115 -3.64 -9.81 8.13
N PHE A 116 -2.97 -8.93 7.43
CA PHE A 116 -3.60 -8.02 6.49
C PHE A 116 -4.29 -8.78 5.36
N GLN A 117 -5.45 -8.31 4.95
CA GLN A 117 -6.25 -8.99 3.93
C GLN A 117 -6.72 -8.01 2.87
N TYR A 118 -6.67 -8.46 1.61
CA TYR A 118 -7.42 -7.87 0.52
C TYR A 118 -8.48 -8.88 0.08
N ALA A 119 -9.75 -8.52 0.26
CA ALA A 119 -10.84 -9.49 0.23
C ALA A 119 -10.99 -10.17 -1.14
N HIS A 120 -10.92 -9.39 -2.22
CA HIS A 120 -11.00 -9.86 -3.59
C HIS A 120 -10.61 -8.73 -4.57
N ILE A 121 -9.79 -9.03 -5.56
CA ILE A 121 -9.47 -8.09 -6.63
C ILE A 121 -10.56 -8.20 -7.71
N ASN A 122 -11.39 -7.16 -7.80
CA ASN A 122 -12.39 -7.08 -8.86
C ASN A 122 -11.83 -6.32 -10.07
N LYS A 123 -12.18 -6.78 -11.25
CA LYS A 123 -11.82 -6.12 -12.53
C LYS A 123 -12.26 -4.67 -12.62
N ILE A 124 -13.40 -4.36 -11.99
CA ILE A 124 -14.00 -3.03 -12.01
C ILE A 124 -13.26 -2.03 -11.12
N ASP A 125 -12.58 -2.53 -10.09
CA ASP A 125 -11.85 -1.72 -9.11
C ASP A 125 -10.43 -1.38 -9.57
N ILE A 126 -9.97 -2.01 -10.66
CA ILE A 126 -8.66 -1.75 -11.23
C ILE A 126 -8.70 -0.42 -11.99
N ILE A 127 -7.98 0.56 -11.46
CA ILE A 127 -7.88 1.88 -12.09
C ILE A 127 -7.07 1.75 -13.38
N LYS A 128 -7.74 1.90 -14.52
CA LYS A 128 -7.06 1.98 -15.82
C LYS A 128 -6.40 3.35 -15.94
N GLU A 129 -5.11 3.34 -16.17
CA GLU A 129 -4.41 4.58 -16.49
C GLU A 129 -4.98 5.19 -17.79
N VAL A 130 -5.38 6.45 -17.69
CA VAL A 130 -5.87 7.21 -18.82
C VAL A 130 -4.70 8.07 -19.33
N GLU A 131 -4.14 7.71 -20.47
CA GLU A 131 -2.93 8.34 -21.04
C GLU A 131 -3.01 9.87 -21.16
N TRP A 132 -4.17 10.41 -21.55
CA TRP A 132 -4.34 11.85 -21.67
C TRP A 132 -4.27 12.57 -20.31
N PHE A 133 -4.66 11.91 -19.22
CA PHE A 133 -4.68 12.48 -17.87
C PHE A 133 -3.27 12.88 -17.40
N LYS A 134 -2.25 12.08 -17.73
CA LYS A 134 -0.85 12.36 -17.38
C LYS A 134 -0.30 13.63 -18.05
N LYS A 135 -0.90 14.06 -19.14
CA LYS A 135 -0.47 15.23 -19.93
C LYS A 135 -1.41 16.42 -19.78
N ALA A 136 -2.50 16.27 -19.04
CA ALA A 136 -3.53 17.30 -18.90
C ALA A 136 -3.19 18.26 -17.75
N VAL A 137 -3.48 19.54 -17.98
CA VAL A 137 -3.51 20.55 -16.93
C VAL A 137 -4.96 20.85 -16.62
N PHE A 138 -5.35 20.70 -15.37
CA PHE A 138 -6.72 20.90 -14.92
C PHE A 138 -6.88 22.27 -14.29
N TYR A 139 -7.89 23.02 -14.73
CA TYR A 139 -8.31 24.26 -14.10
C TYR A 139 -9.72 24.09 -13.54
N GLN A 140 -9.88 24.29 -12.27
CA GLN A 140 -11.20 24.39 -11.66
C GLN A 140 -11.56 25.86 -11.47
N ILE A 141 -12.58 26.33 -12.22
CA ILE A 141 -13.05 27.71 -12.17
C ILE A 141 -14.33 27.74 -11.34
N PHE A 142 -14.28 28.39 -10.19
CA PHE A 142 -15.48 28.71 -9.40
C PHE A 142 -16.10 29.99 -9.97
N ILE A 143 -17.23 29.88 -10.63
CA ILE A 143 -17.89 30.97 -11.35
C ILE A 143 -18.26 32.13 -10.41
N ASP A 144 -18.60 31.85 -9.17
CA ASP A 144 -18.95 32.84 -8.12
C ASP A 144 -17.76 33.68 -7.62
N ARG A 145 -16.51 33.19 -7.88
CA ARG A 145 -15.27 33.81 -7.39
C ARG A 145 -14.28 34.14 -8.50
N PHE A 146 -14.64 33.88 -9.74
CA PHE A 146 -13.80 34.20 -10.87
C PHE A 146 -14.02 35.65 -11.32
N ASN A 147 -12.97 36.30 -11.84
CA ASN A 147 -13.01 37.70 -12.18
C ASN A 147 -14.10 37.99 -13.25
N ARG A 148 -14.93 38.99 -12.97
CA ARG A 148 -15.90 39.50 -13.89
C ARG A 148 -15.17 40.32 -14.98
N GLY A 149 -15.26 39.89 -16.23
CA GLY A 149 -14.84 40.73 -17.35
C GLY A 149 -15.54 42.08 -17.35
N SER A 150 -15.09 43.03 -18.19
CA SER A 150 -15.57 44.40 -18.21
C SER A 150 -17.10 44.51 -18.24
N TYR A 151 -17.64 45.22 -17.24
CA TYR A 151 -19.07 45.48 -17.11
C TYR A 151 -19.52 46.56 -18.09
N LYS A 152 -20.41 46.22 -19.01
CA LYS A 152 -21.46 47.16 -19.41
C LYS A 152 -22.64 46.92 -18.47
N LYS A 153 -22.95 47.89 -17.61
CA LYS A 153 -24.22 47.95 -16.92
C LYS A 153 -25.30 48.10 -17.99
N ASP A 154 -26.18 47.11 -18.13
CA ASP A 154 -27.46 47.34 -18.77
C ASP A 154 -28.27 48.25 -17.83
N THR A 155 -28.32 49.53 -18.15
CA THR A 155 -29.25 50.47 -17.58
C THR A 155 -30.49 50.40 -18.45
N SER A 156 -31.46 49.62 -18.06
CA SER A 156 -32.87 49.80 -18.41
C SER A 156 -33.62 50.22 -17.16
#